data_46aca2107d0c93a2cdde510f5befa3be
#
_entry.id   46aca2107d0c93a2cdde510f5befa3be
#
_cell.length_a   1.000
_cell.length_b   1.000
_cell.length_c   1.000
_cell.angle_alpha   90.00
_cell.angle_beta   90.00
_cell.angle_gamma   90.00
#
_symmetry.space_group_name_H-M   'P 1'
#
loop_
_entity.id
_entity.type
_entity.pdbx_description
1 polymer ?
#
loop_
_entity_poly.entity_id
_entity_poly.type
_entity_poly.pdbx_seq_one_letter_code
_entity_poly.pdbx_strand_id
1 'polypeptide(L)'
;SMLFILAAVIFTCTISPVLGIWLCIAAIAFSIITYYKYKAAVDRYFICVNHIVKLLMGAKKITALNIDFLGEYNDKLKNISEELSDITKRSWLLETGNVDGSIAEILLDYLRMLTHVDLIKFNNLIKLFNDKEDYIYELIDTLGFIEASISVASFRCMLGSWCVPEFRKDNDMQLEVRNVYHPLITKPVANSINTKHNVLLTGSNASGKSTFLKTIAINALLSQTIYTSVSEYYRAPVYRIYSSMALRDDLSSSNSYYIVEIKSLKRMLDAASKEGHPVLMFVDEVLRGTNTVERIAASSEILKSIRTDKALVFAATHDVELTSLLRGKYDNYHFQEEVTDDEVVFDFKLYTGPATTRNAIKLLKTIGYDSTIINAAERSAGYFLNNGKWNVEN
;
A
#
# COMPACT_ATOMS: atom_id res chain seq x y z
N SER A 1 8.93 -38.46 -30.08
CA SER A 1 8.91 -39.72 -29.29
C SER A 1 8.07 -40.78 -29.95
N MET A 2 6.82 -40.53 -30.31
CA MET A 2 5.90 -41.50 -30.92
C MET A 2 6.45 -42.17 -32.22
N LEU A 3 7.08 -41.41 -33.12
CA LEU A 3 7.74 -41.93 -34.30
C LEU A 3 8.92 -42.85 -33.97
N PHE A 4 9.66 -42.59 -32.91
CA PHE A 4 10.76 -43.45 -32.43
C PHE A 4 10.25 -44.77 -31.87
N ILE A 5 9.15 -44.75 -31.11
CA ILE A 5 8.51 -45.95 -30.58
C ILE A 5 7.97 -46.82 -31.73
N LEU A 6 7.32 -46.17 -32.71
CA LEU A 6 6.79 -46.86 -33.89
C LEU A 6 7.92 -47.52 -34.72
N ALA A 7 9.01 -46.80 -34.93
CA ALA A 7 10.20 -47.32 -35.64
C ALA A 7 10.84 -48.49 -34.88
N ALA A 8 10.92 -48.42 -33.55
CA ALA A 8 11.44 -49.49 -32.71
C ALA A 8 10.56 -50.79 -32.79
N VAL A 9 9.23 -50.61 -32.80
CA VAL A 9 8.28 -51.72 -32.99
C VAL A 9 8.42 -52.37 -34.35
N ILE A 10 8.50 -51.58 -35.44
CA ILE A 10 8.71 -52.05 -36.79
C ILE A 10 10.03 -52.86 -36.88
N PHE A 11 11.11 -52.33 -36.30
CA PHE A 11 12.43 -52.95 -36.27
C PHE A 11 12.40 -54.32 -35.54
N THR A 12 11.63 -54.42 -34.44
CA THR A 12 11.42 -55.65 -33.68
C THR A 12 10.79 -56.74 -34.53
N CYS A 13 9.78 -56.36 -35.35
CA CYS A 13 9.04 -57.32 -36.19
C CYS A 13 9.79 -57.71 -37.47
N THR A 14 10.74 -56.87 -37.96
CA THR A 14 11.34 -57.10 -39.30
C THR A 14 12.79 -57.54 -39.31
N ILE A 15 13.60 -57.16 -38.29
CA ILE A 15 15.06 -57.33 -38.35
C ILE A 15 15.60 -58.22 -37.22
N SER A 16 15.37 -57.88 -35.96
CA SER A 16 15.89 -58.61 -34.80
C SER A 16 14.99 -58.41 -33.57
N PRO A 17 14.30 -59.45 -33.09
CA PRO A 17 13.42 -59.36 -31.94
C PRO A 17 14.13 -58.90 -30.64
N VAL A 18 15.34 -59.38 -30.37
CA VAL A 18 16.07 -59.06 -29.14
C VAL A 18 16.55 -57.60 -29.12
N LEU A 19 17.17 -57.14 -30.22
CA LEU A 19 17.61 -55.76 -30.35
C LEU A 19 16.42 -54.79 -30.38
N GLY A 20 15.32 -55.18 -30.99
CA GLY A 20 14.11 -54.36 -31.04
C GLY A 20 13.45 -54.17 -29.69
N ILE A 21 13.42 -55.20 -28.82
CA ILE A 21 12.92 -55.07 -27.44
C ILE A 21 13.73 -54.04 -26.66
N TRP A 22 15.07 -54.05 -26.74
CA TRP A 22 15.92 -53.09 -26.09
C TRP A 22 15.70 -51.65 -26.63
N LEU A 23 15.51 -51.49 -27.93
CA LEU A 23 15.19 -50.23 -28.56
C LEU A 23 13.82 -49.67 -28.10
N CYS A 24 12.81 -50.56 -27.96
CA CYS A 24 11.50 -50.17 -27.41
C CYS A 24 11.61 -49.68 -25.95
N ILE A 25 12.35 -50.40 -25.11
CA ILE A 25 12.58 -50.00 -23.71
C ILE A 25 13.29 -48.65 -23.66
N ALA A 26 14.35 -48.45 -24.46
CA ALA A 26 15.07 -47.19 -24.54
C ALA A 26 14.18 -46.03 -25.05
N ALA A 27 13.34 -46.28 -26.06
CA ALA A 27 12.43 -45.25 -26.58
C ALA A 27 11.33 -44.88 -25.59
N ILE A 28 10.80 -45.83 -24.83
CA ILE A 28 9.83 -45.60 -23.76
C ILE A 28 10.49 -44.77 -22.63
N ALA A 29 11.67 -45.19 -22.18
CA ALA A 29 12.41 -44.43 -21.13
C ALA A 29 12.73 -43.03 -21.58
N PHE A 30 13.19 -42.84 -22.81
CA PHE A 30 13.42 -41.52 -23.38
C PHE A 30 12.13 -40.66 -23.44
N SER A 31 11.02 -41.24 -23.83
CA SER A 31 9.72 -40.56 -23.87
C SER A 31 9.29 -40.08 -22.48
N ILE A 32 9.42 -40.97 -21.47
CA ILE A 32 9.06 -40.63 -20.08
C ILE A 32 9.96 -39.50 -19.54
N ILE A 33 11.29 -39.62 -19.72
CA ILE A 33 12.22 -38.57 -19.25
C ILE A 33 11.92 -37.21 -19.91
N THR A 34 11.69 -37.23 -21.22
CA THR A 34 11.37 -36.02 -22.00
C THR A 34 10.04 -35.44 -21.55
N TYR A 35 9.02 -36.24 -21.33
CA TYR A 35 7.72 -35.82 -20.82
C TYR A 35 7.84 -35.05 -19.49
N TYR A 36 8.50 -35.64 -18.50
CA TYR A 36 8.64 -35.01 -17.19
C TYR A 36 9.47 -33.73 -17.24
N LYS A 37 10.53 -33.70 -18.05
CA LYS A 37 11.34 -32.48 -18.24
C LYS A 37 10.52 -31.30 -18.74
N TYR A 38 9.65 -31.52 -19.73
CA TYR A 38 8.83 -30.45 -20.29
C TYR A 38 7.58 -30.19 -19.42
N LYS A 39 6.99 -31.21 -18.80
CA LYS A 39 5.83 -31.06 -17.93
C LYS A 39 6.12 -30.10 -16.77
N ALA A 40 7.26 -30.25 -16.08
CA ALA A 40 7.64 -29.37 -14.98
C ALA A 40 7.75 -27.89 -15.38
N ALA A 41 8.12 -27.58 -16.62
CA ALA A 41 8.13 -26.22 -17.15
C ALA A 41 6.72 -25.73 -17.48
N VAL A 42 5.86 -26.62 -17.96
CA VAL A 42 4.49 -26.32 -18.41
C VAL A 42 3.52 -26.17 -17.26
N ASP A 43 3.68 -26.94 -16.18
CA ASP A 43 2.76 -26.92 -15.01
C ASP A 43 2.57 -25.53 -14.40
N ARG A 44 3.61 -24.70 -14.41
CA ARG A 44 3.52 -23.30 -13.94
C ARG A 44 2.56 -22.45 -14.79
N TYR A 45 2.53 -22.68 -16.08
CA TYR A 45 1.64 -21.96 -17.01
C TYR A 45 0.20 -22.47 -16.94
N PHE A 46 -0.02 -23.73 -16.57
CA PHE A 46 -1.37 -24.26 -16.38
C PHE A 46 -2.16 -23.49 -15.32
N ILE A 47 -1.49 -23.07 -14.25
CA ILE A 47 -2.11 -22.26 -13.20
C ILE A 47 -2.62 -20.94 -13.77
N CYS A 48 -1.78 -20.25 -14.57
CA CYS A 48 -2.16 -18.97 -15.20
C CYS A 48 -3.34 -19.16 -16.16
N VAL A 49 -3.28 -20.18 -17.00
CA VAL A 49 -4.37 -20.50 -17.94
C VAL A 49 -5.69 -20.75 -17.21
N ASN A 50 -5.65 -21.54 -16.13
CA ASN A 50 -6.84 -21.84 -15.32
C ASN A 50 -7.43 -20.59 -14.68
N HIS A 51 -6.60 -19.66 -14.23
CA HIS A 51 -7.07 -18.37 -13.71
C HIS A 51 -7.78 -17.53 -14.78
N ILE A 52 -7.21 -17.45 -15.99
CA ILE A 52 -7.82 -16.70 -17.09
C ILE A 52 -9.17 -17.33 -17.50
N VAL A 53 -9.24 -18.65 -17.54
CA VAL A 53 -10.52 -19.35 -17.82
C VAL A 53 -11.55 -19.05 -16.74
N LYS A 54 -11.18 -19.02 -15.46
CA LYS A 54 -12.08 -18.64 -14.36
C LYS A 54 -12.55 -17.18 -14.46
N LEU A 55 -11.65 -16.27 -14.86
CA LEU A 55 -12.01 -14.87 -15.12
C LEU A 55 -13.02 -14.76 -16.27
N LEU A 56 -12.82 -15.50 -17.37
CA LEU A 56 -13.78 -15.56 -18.49
C LEU A 56 -15.15 -16.10 -18.06
N MET A 57 -15.16 -17.14 -17.22
CA MET A 57 -16.42 -17.67 -16.66
C MET A 57 -17.10 -16.65 -15.76
N GLY A 58 -16.32 -15.89 -14.97
CA GLY A 58 -16.82 -14.76 -14.18
C GLY A 58 -17.42 -13.65 -15.06
N ALA A 59 -16.72 -13.24 -16.10
CA ALA A 59 -17.19 -12.26 -17.06
C ALA A 59 -18.53 -12.65 -17.68
N LYS A 60 -18.68 -13.90 -18.13
CA LYS A 60 -19.95 -14.43 -18.67
C LYS A 60 -21.08 -14.39 -17.64
N LYS A 61 -20.81 -14.66 -16.37
CA LYS A 61 -21.81 -14.54 -15.30
C LYS A 61 -22.24 -13.10 -15.08
N ILE A 62 -21.29 -12.16 -15.09
CA ILE A 62 -21.58 -10.72 -14.94
C ILE A 62 -22.45 -10.22 -16.11
N THR A 63 -22.08 -10.55 -17.35
CA THR A 63 -22.86 -10.17 -18.53
C THR A 63 -24.26 -10.76 -18.53
N ALA A 64 -24.45 -11.98 -18.00
CA ALA A 64 -25.74 -12.63 -17.86
C ALA A 64 -26.67 -11.93 -16.84
N LEU A 65 -26.15 -11.18 -15.90
CA LEU A 65 -26.94 -10.39 -14.92
C LEU A 65 -27.61 -9.17 -15.55
N ASN A 66 -27.19 -8.78 -16.74
CA ASN A 66 -27.73 -7.66 -17.53
C ASN A 66 -27.97 -6.38 -16.68
N ILE A 67 -26.90 -5.94 -16.00
CA ILE A 67 -26.95 -4.80 -15.09
C ILE A 67 -26.87 -3.51 -15.91
N ASP A 68 -27.95 -2.73 -15.97
CA ASP A 68 -28.07 -1.55 -16.84
C ASP A 68 -26.98 -0.51 -16.65
N PHE A 69 -26.54 -0.24 -15.41
CA PHE A 69 -25.52 0.77 -15.15
C PHE A 69 -24.09 0.33 -15.54
N LEU A 70 -23.86 -0.93 -15.85
CA LEU A 70 -22.56 -1.41 -16.38
C LEU A 70 -22.41 -1.13 -17.89
N GLY A 71 -23.50 -0.80 -18.62
CA GLY A 71 -23.52 -0.35 -20.01
C GLY A 71 -22.30 -0.73 -20.85
N GLU A 72 -21.41 0.22 -21.08
CA GLU A 72 -20.19 0.03 -21.89
C GLU A 72 -19.31 -1.14 -21.42
N TYR A 73 -19.17 -1.36 -20.10
CA TYR A 73 -18.37 -2.46 -19.58
C TYR A 73 -19.01 -3.82 -19.84
N ASN A 74 -20.33 -3.89 -19.85
CA ASN A 74 -21.06 -5.11 -20.19
C ASN A 74 -20.85 -5.50 -21.66
N ASP A 75 -20.90 -4.53 -22.57
CA ASP A 75 -20.64 -4.73 -23.99
C ASP A 75 -19.18 -5.13 -24.23
N LYS A 76 -18.21 -4.52 -23.55
CA LYS A 76 -16.80 -4.92 -23.59
C LYS A 76 -16.62 -6.36 -23.14
N LEU A 77 -17.15 -6.75 -21.99
CA LEU A 77 -17.04 -8.12 -21.48
C LEU A 77 -17.69 -9.15 -22.41
N LYS A 78 -18.77 -8.78 -23.06
CA LYS A 78 -19.45 -9.64 -24.06
C LYS A 78 -18.54 -9.86 -25.28
N ASN A 79 -18.03 -8.79 -25.87
CA ASN A 79 -17.09 -8.87 -27.00
C ASN A 79 -15.84 -9.70 -26.65
N ILE A 80 -15.19 -9.42 -25.52
CA ILE A 80 -14.04 -10.16 -25.03
C ILE A 80 -14.38 -11.66 -24.85
N SER A 81 -15.56 -11.95 -24.28
CA SER A 81 -16.01 -13.33 -24.06
C SER A 81 -16.27 -14.09 -25.36
N GLU A 82 -16.73 -13.41 -26.40
CA GLU A 82 -16.91 -13.95 -27.75
C GLU A 82 -15.53 -14.26 -28.38
N GLU A 83 -14.63 -13.28 -28.37
CA GLU A 83 -13.28 -13.40 -28.93
C GLU A 83 -12.43 -14.48 -28.23
N LEU A 84 -12.57 -14.64 -26.92
CA LEU A 84 -11.84 -15.65 -26.13
C LEU A 84 -12.62 -16.98 -25.98
N SER A 85 -13.75 -17.14 -26.68
CA SER A 85 -14.59 -18.34 -26.55
C SER A 85 -13.85 -19.65 -26.90
N ASP A 86 -12.91 -19.61 -27.84
CA ASP A 86 -12.12 -20.77 -28.24
C ASP A 86 -11.16 -21.23 -27.14
N ILE A 87 -10.68 -20.32 -26.30
CA ILE A 87 -9.88 -20.66 -25.11
C ILE A 87 -10.73 -21.47 -24.14
N THR A 88 -11.95 -21.03 -23.84
CA THR A 88 -12.86 -21.77 -22.95
C THR A 88 -13.29 -23.12 -23.50
N LYS A 89 -13.54 -23.24 -24.80
CA LYS A 89 -13.88 -24.52 -25.42
C LYS A 89 -12.74 -25.55 -25.38
N ARG A 90 -11.50 -25.09 -25.44
CA ARG A 90 -10.32 -25.95 -25.41
C ARG A 90 -9.77 -26.20 -24.01
N SER A 91 -10.10 -25.35 -23.04
CA SER A 91 -9.61 -25.50 -21.65
C SER A 91 -10.21 -26.69 -20.90
N TRP A 92 -11.43 -27.15 -21.24
CA TRP A 92 -12.02 -28.37 -20.65
C TRP A 92 -11.12 -29.60 -20.82
N LEU A 93 -10.28 -29.58 -21.86
CA LEU A 93 -9.32 -30.65 -22.11
C LEU A 93 -8.17 -30.69 -21.09
N LEU A 94 -8.04 -29.65 -20.28
CA LEU A 94 -7.03 -29.47 -19.22
C LEU A 94 -7.56 -29.85 -17.82
N GLU A 95 -8.89 -29.93 -17.66
CA GLU A 95 -9.56 -30.28 -16.38
C GLU A 95 -9.50 -31.74 -16.00
N THR A 96 -8.93 -32.59 -16.85
CA THR A 96 -8.80 -34.03 -16.58
C THR A 96 -7.68 -34.32 -15.57
N GLY A 97 -7.86 -33.88 -14.34
CA GLY A 97 -6.89 -34.04 -13.25
C GLY A 97 -7.53 -34.29 -11.88
N ASN A 98 -8.78 -34.74 -11.82
CA ASN A 98 -9.33 -35.29 -10.58
C ASN A 98 -8.77 -36.69 -10.40
N VAL A 99 -7.83 -36.83 -9.48
CA VAL A 99 -7.13 -38.06 -9.15
C VAL A 99 -8.09 -38.97 -8.35
N ASP A 100 -8.91 -39.76 -9.03
CA ASP A 100 -9.72 -40.78 -8.36
C ASP A 100 -8.96 -42.11 -8.17
N GLY A 101 -7.68 -42.16 -8.60
CA GLY A 101 -6.82 -43.33 -8.42
C GLY A 101 -7.30 -44.62 -9.13
N SER A 102 -8.17 -44.51 -10.13
CA SER A 102 -8.66 -45.65 -10.88
C SER A 102 -7.61 -46.23 -11.82
N ILE A 103 -7.64 -47.54 -12.06
CA ILE A 103 -6.74 -48.24 -13.00
C ILE A 103 -6.80 -47.62 -14.40
N ALA A 104 -7.98 -47.13 -14.80
CA ALA A 104 -8.19 -46.48 -16.08
C ALA A 104 -7.42 -45.15 -16.18
N GLU A 105 -7.32 -44.37 -15.08
CA GLU A 105 -6.53 -43.13 -15.03
C GLU A 105 -5.04 -43.38 -15.14
N ILE A 106 -4.54 -44.39 -14.44
CA ILE A 106 -3.13 -44.81 -14.53
C ILE A 106 -2.78 -45.16 -15.98
N LEU A 107 -3.65 -45.91 -16.65
CA LEU A 107 -3.46 -46.29 -18.07
C LEU A 107 -3.48 -45.07 -19.01
N LEU A 108 -4.37 -44.11 -18.75
CA LEU A 108 -4.45 -42.82 -19.48
C LEU A 108 -3.19 -41.99 -19.28
N ASP A 109 -2.63 -41.94 -18.07
CA ASP A 109 -1.40 -41.21 -17.79
C ASP A 109 -0.19 -41.81 -18.51
N TYR A 110 -0.07 -43.13 -18.58
CA TYR A 110 0.96 -43.78 -19.42
C TYR A 110 0.78 -43.46 -20.90
N LEU A 111 -0.46 -43.43 -21.39
CA LEU A 111 -0.76 -43.03 -22.77
C LEU A 111 -0.37 -41.55 -23.03
N ARG A 112 -0.64 -40.65 -22.09
CA ARG A 112 -0.24 -39.24 -22.15
C ARG A 112 1.29 -39.10 -22.18
N MET A 113 2.01 -39.85 -21.33
CA MET A 113 3.48 -39.86 -21.30
C MET A 113 4.11 -40.33 -22.60
N LEU A 114 3.49 -41.32 -23.27
CA LEU A 114 3.97 -41.85 -24.54
C LEU A 114 3.66 -40.93 -25.73
N THR A 115 2.47 -40.37 -25.76
CA THR A 115 1.98 -39.55 -26.90
C THR A 115 2.30 -38.11 -26.79
N HIS A 116 2.65 -37.59 -25.60
CA HIS A 116 2.83 -36.16 -25.28
C HIS A 116 1.62 -35.28 -25.65
N VAL A 117 0.43 -35.88 -25.68
CA VAL A 117 -0.81 -35.20 -26.12
C VAL A 117 -1.08 -33.95 -25.30
N ASP A 118 -0.83 -33.96 -23.99
CA ASP A 118 -1.04 -32.81 -23.10
C ASP A 118 -0.09 -31.64 -23.44
N LEU A 119 1.17 -31.96 -23.77
CA LEU A 119 2.15 -30.96 -24.17
C LEU A 119 1.82 -30.33 -25.52
N ILE A 120 1.30 -31.13 -26.46
CA ILE A 120 0.86 -30.67 -27.79
C ILE A 120 -0.36 -29.76 -27.64
N LYS A 121 -1.35 -30.17 -26.84
CA LYS A 121 -2.56 -29.37 -26.55
C LYS A 121 -2.20 -28.06 -25.87
N PHE A 122 -1.30 -28.13 -24.90
CA PHE A 122 -0.80 -26.94 -24.22
C PHE A 122 -0.10 -25.97 -25.18
N ASN A 123 0.77 -26.46 -26.04
CA ASN A 123 1.46 -25.61 -27.03
C ASN A 123 0.47 -24.90 -27.97
N ASN A 124 -0.57 -25.58 -28.40
CA ASN A 124 -1.63 -25.02 -29.24
C ASN A 124 -2.45 -23.96 -28.46
N LEU A 125 -2.66 -24.18 -27.16
CA LEU A 125 -3.35 -23.24 -26.30
C LEU A 125 -2.50 -21.98 -26.08
N ILE A 126 -1.20 -22.12 -25.81
CA ILE A 126 -0.28 -20.98 -25.67
C ILE A 126 -0.21 -20.12 -26.94
N LYS A 127 -0.19 -20.74 -28.11
CA LYS A 127 -0.27 -19.99 -29.38
C LYS A 127 -1.55 -19.14 -29.42
N LEU A 128 -2.69 -19.73 -29.07
CA LEU A 128 -3.96 -19.01 -29.04
C LEU A 128 -3.96 -17.88 -28.01
N PHE A 129 -3.30 -18.06 -26.88
CA PHE A 129 -3.11 -17.01 -25.87
C PHE A 129 -2.27 -15.85 -26.39
N ASN A 130 -1.16 -16.14 -27.05
CA ASN A 130 -0.30 -15.10 -27.62
C ASN A 130 -1.02 -14.30 -28.71
N ASP A 131 -1.82 -14.98 -29.53
CA ASP A 131 -2.61 -14.30 -30.58
C ASP A 131 -3.74 -13.44 -30.05
N LYS A 132 -4.15 -13.65 -28.76
CA LYS A 132 -5.27 -12.98 -28.10
C LYS A 132 -4.84 -12.22 -26.84
N GLU A 133 -3.57 -11.88 -26.71
CA GLU A 133 -2.99 -11.25 -25.51
C GLU A 133 -3.69 -9.95 -25.16
N ASP A 134 -3.98 -9.08 -26.14
CA ASP A 134 -4.67 -7.80 -25.92
C ASP A 134 -6.05 -7.99 -25.27
N TYR A 135 -6.82 -8.96 -25.74
CA TYR A 135 -8.14 -9.26 -25.14
C TYR A 135 -8.03 -9.80 -23.71
N ILE A 136 -6.95 -10.52 -23.40
CA ILE A 136 -6.71 -11.01 -22.04
C ILE A 136 -6.40 -9.84 -21.08
N TYR A 137 -5.56 -8.89 -21.50
CA TYR A 137 -5.32 -7.69 -20.72
C TYR A 137 -6.59 -6.85 -20.57
N GLU A 138 -7.36 -6.67 -21.64
CA GLU A 138 -8.63 -5.94 -21.57
C GLU A 138 -9.64 -6.61 -20.63
N LEU A 139 -9.68 -7.96 -20.57
CA LEU A 139 -10.48 -8.72 -19.62
C LEU A 139 -10.08 -8.41 -18.18
N ILE A 140 -8.76 -8.48 -17.90
CA ILE A 140 -8.22 -8.24 -16.56
C ILE A 140 -8.52 -6.81 -16.12
N ASP A 141 -8.27 -5.83 -16.98
CA ASP A 141 -8.50 -4.42 -16.70
C ASP A 141 -9.98 -4.12 -16.45
N THR A 142 -10.86 -4.68 -17.29
CA THR A 142 -12.31 -4.45 -17.19
C THR A 142 -12.89 -5.08 -15.92
N LEU A 143 -12.55 -6.33 -15.62
CA LEU A 143 -12.98 -6.99 -14.39
C LEU A 143 -12.35 -6.35 -13.16
N GLY A 144 -11.07 -5.98 -13.23
CA GLY A 144 -10.35 -5.29 -12.15
C GLY A 144 -10.98 -3.93 -11.84
N PHE A 145 -11.40 -3.17 -12.85
CA PHE A 145 -12.11 -1.92 -12.65
C PHE A 145 -13.47 -2.11 -11.97
N ILE A 146 -14.25 -3.12 -12.38
CA ILE A 146 -15.54 -3.44 -11.75
C ILE A 146 -15.33 -3.83 -10.29
N GLU A 147 -14.36 -4.71 -9.98
CA GLU A 147 -14.04 -5.15 -8.63
C GLU A 147 -13.55 -3.99 -7.75
N ALA A 148 -12.66 -3.16 -8.27
CA ALA A 148 -12.20 -1.95 -7.59
C ALA A 148 -13.37 -1.00 -7.27
N SER A 149 -14.28 -0.81 -8.22
CA SER A 149 -15.47 0.04 -8.04
C SER A 149 -16.40 -0.49 -6.93
N ILE A 150 -16.63 -1.81 -6.88
CA ILE A 150 -17.39 -2.48 -5.81
C ILE A 150 -16.68 -2.31 -4.46
N SER A 151 -15.37 -2.47 -4.41
CA SER A 151 -14.56 -2.31 -3.20
C SER A 151 -14.63 -0.87 -2.68
N VAL A 152 -14.53 0.13 -3.57
CA VAL A 152 -14.65 1.55 -3.22
C VAL A 152 -16.07 1.85 -2.72
N ALA A 153 -17.12 1.33 -3.38
CA ALA A 153 -18.48 1.51 -2.94
C ALA A 153 -18.72 0.90 -1.55
N SER A 154 -18.23 -0.30 -1.30
CA SER A 154 -18.29 -0.98 0.00
C SER A 154 -17.56 -0.17 1.08
N PHE A 155 -16.36 0.35 0.76
CA PHE A 155 -15.62 1.23 1.65
C PHE A 155 -16.42 2.49 2.00
N ARG A 156 -17.00 3.17 1.00
CA ARG A 156 -17.85 4.35 1.22
C ARG A 156 -19.07 4.06 2.08
N CYS A 157 -19.71 2.91 1.89
CA CYS A 157 -20.86 2.48 2.71
C CYS A 157 -20.47 2.22 4.18
N MET A 158 -19.22 1.84 4.45
CA MET A 158 -18.71 1.61 5.80
C MET A 158 -18.38 2.92 6.54
N LEU A 159 -18.14 4.02 5.82
CA LEU A 159 -17.76 5.31 6.40
C LEU A 159 -18.98 6.03 6.99
N GLY A 160 -18.79 6.75 8.11
CA GLY A 160 -19.81 7.60 8.71
C GLY A 160 -20.14 8.83 7.87
N SER A 161 -19.12 9.46 7.29
CA SER A 161 -19.26 10.54 6.30
C SER A 161 -18.07 10.50 5.33
N TRP A 162 -18.32 10.91 4.10
CA TRP A 162 -17.30 11.07 3.07
C TRP A 162 -17.77 12.04 1.98
N CYS A 163 -16.83 12.60 1.23
CA CYS A 163 -17.14 13.45 0.09
C CYS A 163 -16.30 13.10 -1.14
N VAL A 164 -16.76 13.54 -2.30
CA VAL A 164 -15.97 13.58 -3.52
C VAL A 164 -15.07 14.81 -3.44
N PRO A 165 -13.74 14.68 -3.59
CA PRO A 165 -12.82 15.80 -3.48
C PRO A 165 -12.94 16.75 -4.66
N GLU A 166 -12.73 18.05 -4.39
CA GLU A 166 -12.56 19.07 -5.40
C GLU A 166 -11.07 19.32 -5.64
N PHE A 167 -10.58 19.14 -6.87
CA PHE A 167 -9.21 19.44 -7.20
C PHE A 167 -9.07 20.84 -7.78
N ARG A 168 -8.11 21.61 -7.22
CA ARG A 168 -7.72 22.91 -7.74
C ARG A 168 -6.92 22.73 -9.03
N LYS A 169 -7.21 23.54 -10.04
CA LYS A 169 -6.55 23.45 -11.35
C LYS A 169 -5.19 24.13 -11.39
N ASP A 170 -4.93 25.07 -10.49
CA ASP A 170 -3.76 25.94 -10.52
C ASP A 170 -2.81 25.62 -9.35
N ASN A 171 -1.62 26.24 -9.38
CA ASN A 171 -0.57 26.12 -8.36
C ASN A 171 -0.96 26.69 -6.97
N ASP A 172 -2.26 26.83 -6.68
CA ASP A 172 -2.76 27.23 -5.37
C ASP A 172 -2.57 26.10 -4.37
N MET A 173 -1.59 26.28 -3.48
CA MET A 173 -1.19 25.29 -2.47
C MET A 173 -2.21 25.08 -1.35
N GLN A 174 -3.35 25.79 -1.37
CA GLN A 174 -4.33 25.73 -0.29
C GLN A 174 -4.95 24.32 -0.16
N LEU A 175 -4.84 23.78 1.04
CA LEU A 175 -5.60 22.63 1.50
C LEU A 175 -6.75 23.10 2.39
N GLU A 176 -7.97 22.78 2.01
CA GLU A 176 -9.16 22.98 2.82
C GLU A 176 -9.84 21.65 3.05
N VAL A 177 -9.99 21.26 4.31
CA VAL A 177 -10.70 20.04 4.69
C VAL A 177 -11.54 20.31 5.94
N ARG A 178 -12.81 19.83 5.92
CA ARG A 178 -13.76 20.02 7.02
C ARG A 178 -14.20 18.67 7.57
N ASN A 179 -14.15 18.57 8.89
CA ASN A 179 -14.54 17.39 9.64
C ASN A 179 -13.89 16.09 9.12
N VAL A 180 -12.55 16.17 8.87
CA VAL A 180 -11.74 15.02 8.46
C VAL A 180 -11.45 14.11 9.66
N TYR A 181 -11.55 12.81 9.44
CA TYR A 181 -11.25 11.82 10.45
C TYR A 181 -10.47 10.63 9.88
N HIS A 182 -9.87 9.85 10.77
CA HIS A 182 -9.08 8.68 10.37
C HIS A 182 -9.99 7.47 10.14
N PRO A 183 -10.02 6.85 8.95
CA PRO A 183 -10.98 5.79 8.61
C PRO A 183 -10.87 4.52 9.46
N LEU A 184 -9.72 4.27 10.09
CA LEU A 184 -9.46 3.08 10.89
C LEU A 184 -9.71 3.27 12.39
N ILE A 185 -10.19 4.44 12.82
CA ILE A 185 -10.50 4.71 14.23
C ILE A 185 -12.01 4.51 14.44
N THR A 186 -12.37 3.68 15.40
CA THR A 186 -13.79 3.31 15.67
C THR A 186 -14.63 4.49 16.14
N LYS A 187 -14.06 5.41 16.93
CA LYS A 187 -14.73 6.63 17.43
C LYS A 187 -13.81 7.81 17.18
N PRO A 188 -13.66 8.25 15.91
CA PRO A 188 -12.75 9.31 15.58
C PRO A 188 -13.29 10.68 16.03
N VAL A 189 -12.39 11.56 16.44
CA VAL A 189 -12.68 12.99 16.58
C VAL A 189 -12.35 13.66 15.26
N ALA A 190 -13.35 14.26 14.64
CA ALA A 190 -13.21 14.94 13.38
C ALA A 190 -12.56 16.34 13.61
N ASN A 191 -11.66 16.72 12.71
CA ASN A 191 -10.97 18.00 12.73
C ASN A 191 -11.09 18.73 11.39
N SER A 192 -10.94 20.06 11.42
CA SER A 192 -10.97 20.89 10.21
C SER A 192 -9.72 21.71 10.11
N ILE A 193 -9.21 21.90 8.90
CA ILE A 193 -8.11 22.79 8.62
C ILE A 193 -8.27 23.44 7.25
N ASN A 194 -7.95 24.74 7.21
CA ASN A 194 -7.88 25.51 5.96
C ASN A 194 -6.58 26.30 5.99
N THR A 195 -5.60 25.92 5.19
CA THR A 195 -4.29 26.54 5.20
C THR A 195 -3.68 26.66 3.81
N LYS A 196 -2.91 27.74 3.62
CA LYS A 196 -2.00 27.96 2.48
C LYS A 196 -0.53 27.92 2.93
N HIS A 197 -0.30 27.91 4.22
CA HIS A 197 1.01 27.95 4.82
C HIS A 197 1.38 26.60 5.41
N ASN A 198 2.66 26.38 5.56
CA ASN A 198 3.16 25.22 6.28
C ASN A 198 2.60 25.17 7.70
N VAL A 199 2.36 24.01 8.22
CA VAL A 199 1.73 23.75 9.52
C VAL A 199 2.73 23.15 10.49
N LEU A 200 2.85 23.73 11.68
CA LEU A 200 3.60 23.17 12.79
C LEU A 200 2.64 22.74 13.90
N LEU A 201 2.64 21.43 14.18
CA LEU A 201 1.81 20.83 15.22
C LEU A 201 2.62 20.64 16.51
N THR A 202 2.12 21.17 17.61
CA THR A 202 2.70 20.99 18.95
C THR A 202 1.72 20.29 19.90
N GLY A 203 2.20 19.82 21.03
CA GLY A 203 1.42 19.12 22.06
C GLY A 203 2.18 17.94 22.65
N SER A 204 1.63 17.36 23.71
CA SER A 204 2.23 16.22 24.39
C SER A 204 2.21 14.91 23.57
N ASN A 205 2.89 13.88 24.07
CA ASN A 205 2.76 12.54 23.53
C ASN A 205 1.32 12.02 23.73
N ALA A 206 0.86 11.21 22.80
CA ALA A 206 -0.50 10.67 22.76
C ALA A 206 -1.64 11.70 22.55
N SER A 207 -1.37 13.00 22.41
CA SER A 207 -2.40 14.02 22.20
C SER A 207 -3.10 13.96 20.83
N GLY A 208 -2.57 13.19 19.87
CA GLY A 208 -3.19 13.02 18.56
C GLY A 208 -2.42 13.62 17.37
N LYS A 209 -1.26 14.28 17.57
CA LYS A 209 -0.45 14.88 16.50
C LYS A 209 -0.14 13.92 15.34
N SER A 210 0.50 12.80 15.64
CA SER A 210 0.85 11.79 14.63
C SER A 210 -0.36 11.18 13.94
N THR A 211 -1.46 11.03 14.68
CA THR A 211 -2.74 10.54 14.14
C THR A 211 -3.32 11.56 13.16
N PHE A 212 -3.28 12.84 13.48
CA PHE A 212 -3.75 13.90 12.59
C PHE A 212 -2.90 13.99 11.31
N LEU A 213 -1.57 13.94 11.42
CA LEU A 213 -0.68 13.87 10.24
C LEU A 213 -1.07 12.71 9.32
N LYS A 214 -1.24 11.52 9.88
CA LYS A 214 -1.67 10.32 9.13
C LYS A 214 -3.06 10.52 8.52
N THR A 215 -3.98 11.15 9.25
CA THR A 215 -5.34 11.43 8.76
C THR A 215 -5.31 12.29 7.51
N ILE A 216 -4.58 13.40 7.53
CA ILE A 216 -4.43 14.28 6.36
C ILE A 216 -3.74 13.55 5.20
N ALA A 217 -2.65 12.82 5.48
CA ALA A 217 -1.91 12.07 4.46
C ALA A 217 -2.77 11.01 3.76
N ILE A 218 -3.50 10.21 4.55
CA ILE A 218 -4.39 9.15 4.02
C ILE A 218 -5.53 9.78 3.23
N ASN A 219 -6.13 10.87 3.71
CA ASN A 219 -7.21 11.54 2.99
C ASN A 219 -6.74 12.15 1.67
N ALA A 220 -5.56 12.75 1.63
CA ALA A 220 -4.97 13.23 0.39
C ALA A 220 -4.70 12.07 -0.60
N LEU A 221 -4.22 10.93 -0.12
CA LEU A 221 -4.01 9.74 -0.93
C LEU A 221 -5.32 9.17 -1.48
N LEU A 222 -6.32 8.94 -0.62
CA LEU A 222 -7.64 8.42 -1.01
C LEU A 222 -8.36 9.35 -1.98
N SER A 223 -8.25 10.67 -1.77
CA SER A 223 -8.81 11.68 -2.68
C SER A 223 -8.24 11.54 -4.09
N GLN A 224 -6.93 11.35 -4.23
CA GLN A 224 -6.25 11.30 -5.52
C GLN A 224 -6.35 9.93 -6.21
N THR A 225 -6.58 8.86 -5.47
CA THR A 225 -6.61 7.48 -6.02
C THR A 225 -8.02 6.98 -6.29
N ILE A 226 -8.94 7.16 -5.35
CA ILE A 226 -10.30 6.62 -5.42
C ILE A 226 -11.39 7.70 -5.32
N TYR A 227 -11.04 8.97 -5.50
CA TYR A 227 -11.98 10.10 -5.45
C TYR A 227 -12.86 10.09 -4.20
N THR A 228 -12.25 9.80 -3.05
CA THR A 228 -12.95 9.71 -1.78
C THR A 228 -12.13 10.38 -0.69
N SER A 229 -12.68 11.40 -0.03
CA SER A 229 -12.15 11.93 1.21
C SER A 229 -13.05 11.53 2.37
N VAL A 230 -12.46 11.07 3.46
CA VAL A 230 -13.15 10.69 4.70
C VAL A 230 -13.34 11.97 5.52
N SER A 231 -14.17 12.87 4.99
CA SER A 231 -14.45 14.21 5.49
C SER A 231 -15.78 14.72 4.92
N GLU A 232 -16.30 15.80 5.44
CA GLU A 232 -17.48 16.47 4.88
C GLU A 232 -17.17 17.32 3.65
N TYR A 233 -15.94 17.86 3.58
CA TYR A 233 -15.46 18.66 2.46
C TYR A 233 -13.98 18.52 2.31
N TYR A 234 -13.50 18.41 1.07
CA TYR A 234 -12.08 18.36 0.72
C TYR A 234 -11.81 19.15 -0.56
N ARG A 235 -10.90 20.11 -0.50
CA ARG A 235 -10.44 20.86 -1.67
C ARG A 235 -8.95 21.13 -1.59
N ALA A 236 -8.20 20.68 -2.58
CA ALA A 236 -6.74 20.81 -2.64
C ALA A 236 -6.25 20.62 -4.08
N PRO A 237 -5.00 21.00 -4.43
CA PRO A 237 -4.38 20.55 -5.66
C PRO A 237 -4.04 19.04 -5.59
N VAL A 238 -3.65 18.47 -6.74
CA VAL A 238 -3.05 17.13 -6.77
C VAL A 238 -1.61 17.23 -6.27
N TYR A 239 -1.27 16.48 -5.23
CA TYR A 239 0.04 16.50 -4.58
C TYR A 239 0.87 15.26 -4.90
N ARG A 240 2.18 15.43 -4.94
CA ARG A 240 3.14 14.35 -4.69
C ARG A 240 3.34 14.23 -3.19
N ILE A 241 2.92 13.12 -2.61
CA ILE A 241 2.89 12.93 -1.16
C ILE A 241 4.18 12.28 -0.68
N TYR A 242 4.82 12.90 0.33
CA TYR A 242 6.03 12.38 0.98
C TYR A 242 5.84 12.37 2.50
N SER A 243 6.39 11.37 3.15
CA SER A 243 6.33 11.26 4.61
C SER A 243 7.67 10.83 5.21
N SER A 244 7.98 11.39 6.38
CA SER A 244 9.01 10.95 7.32
C SER A 244 8.33 10.73 8.67
N MET A 245 7.58 9.61 8.78
CA MET A 245 6.80 9.25 9.96
C MET A 245 7.06 7.79 10.29
N ALA A 246 7.13 7.46 11.58
CA ALA A 246 7.24 6.10 12.10
C ALA A 246 8.36 5.27 11.41
N LEU A 247 9.51 5.91 11.20
CA LEU A 247 10.69 5.25 10.68
C LEU A 247 11.08 4.11 11.65
N ARG A 248 11.39 2.94 11.12
CA ARG A 248 11.86 1.79 11.91
C ARG A 248 13.36 1.62 11.70
N ASP A 249 14.06 1.15 12.73
CA ASP A 249 15.42 0.67 12.57
C ASP A 249 15.41 -0.47 11.57
N ASP A 250 16.18 -0.31 10.52
CA ASP A 250 16.42 -1.40 9.58
C ASP A 250 17.61 -2.20 10.08
N LEU A 251 17.33 -3.29 10.81
CA LEU A 251 18.33 -4.20 11.35
C LEU A 251 19.18 -4.87 10.27
N SER A 252 18.72 -4.84 9.02
CA SER A 252 19.43 -5.39 7.86
C SER A 252 20.39 -4.39 7.22
N SER A 253 20.19 -3.09 7.43
CA SER A 253 21.08 -2.02 7.00
C SER A 253 21.85 -1.47 8.20
N SER A 254 23.15 -1.27 8.07
CA SER A 254 24.02 -0.66 9.10
C SER A 254 23.73 0.83 9.36
N ASN A 255 22.60 1.36 8.87
CA ASN A 255 22.21 2.73 9.05
C ASN A 255 21.41 2.90 10.35
N SER A 256 21.89 3.78 11.25
CA SER A 256 21.12 4.17 12.43
C SER A 256 19.83 4.91 12.01
N TYR A 257 18.79 4.82 12.85
CA TYR A 257 17.52 5.57 12.71
C TYR A 257 17.72 7.02 12.27
N TYR A 258 18.69 7.71 12.89
CA TYR A 258 19.02 9.10 12.60
C TYR A 258 19.47 9.35 11.15
N ILE A 259 20.30 8.47 10.60
CA ILE A 259 20.75 8.58 9.20
C ILE A 259 19.59 8.34 8.21
N VAL A 260 18.70 7.41 8.52
CA VAL A 260 17.50 7.13 7.70
C VAL A 260 16.60 8.35 7.67
N GLU A 261 16.40 9.01 8.81
CA GLU A 261 15.61 10.22 8.93
C GLU A 261 16.21 11.38 8.12
N ILE A 262 17.50 11.66 8.24
CA ILE A 262 18.20 12.68 7.46
C ILE A 262 18.06 12.44 5.96
N LYS A 263 18.25 11.19 5.50
CA LYS A 263 18.10 10.81 4.10
C LYS A 263 16.65 11.03 3.62
N SER A 264 15.66 10.73 4.46
CA SER A 264 14.26 10.95 4.16
C SER A 264 13.95 12.45 3.99
N LEU A 265 14.39 13.28 4.92
CA LEU A 265 14.23 14.74 4.84
C LEU A 265 14.93 15.31 3.59
N LYS A 266 16.15 14.86 3.29
CA LYS A 266 16.88 15.27 2.07
C LYS A 266 16.09 14.93 0.80
N ARG A 267 15.53 13.72 0.72
CA ARG A 267 14.69 13.28 -0.41
C ARG A 267 13.46 14.19 -0.56
N MET A 268 12.86 14.63 0.54
CA MET A 268 11.69 15.51 0.53
C MET A 268 12.07 16.90 0.00
N LEU A 269 13.20 17.47 0.45
CA LEU A 269 13.75 18.74 -0.06
C LEU A 269 14.04 18.67 -1.56
N ASP A 270 14.68 17.59 -2.01
CA ASP A 270 14.98 17.36 -3.43
C ASP A 270 13.71 17.24 -4.27
N ALA A 271 12.65 16.63 -3.72
CA ALA A 271 11.35 16.55 -4.37
C ALA A 271 10.69 17.92 -4.54
N ALA A 272 10.78 18.80 -3.54
CA ALA A 272 10.25 20.16 -3.62
C ALA A 272 11.00 21.04 -4.64
N SER A 273 12.26 20.70 -4.94
CA SER A 273 13.07 21.44 -5.92
C SER A 273 12.75 21.08 -7.38
N LYS A 274 12.06 19.95 -7.61
CA LYS A 274 11.72 19.45 -8.95
C LYS A 274 10.44 20.09 -9.47
N GLU A 275 10.36 20.25 -10.79
CA GLU A 275 9.14 20.67 -11.46
C GLU A 275 8.04 19.60 -11.41
N GLY A 276 6.78 20.01 -11.58
CA GLY A 276 5.62 19.15 -11.59
C GLY A 276 4.61 19.53 -10.50
N HIS A 277 3.75 18.60 -10.14
CA HIS A 277 2.74 18.82 -9.10
C HIS A 277 3.39 19.21 -7.76
N PRO A 278 2.72 20.07 -6.98
CA PRO A 278 3.20 20.46 -5.67
C PRO A 278 3.42 19.28 -4.74
N VAL A 279 4.24 19.46 -3.74
CA VAL A 279 4.58 18.41 -2.78
C VAL A 279 3.84 18.63 -1.47
N LEU A 280 3.22 17.58 -0.96
CA LEU A 280 2.65 17.52 0.39
C LEU A 280 3.57 16.67 1.27
N MET A 281 4.12 17.28 2.32
CA MET A 281 5.12 16.67 3.19
C MET A 281 4.58 16.47 4.60
N PHE A 282 4.84 15.30 5.16
CA PHE A 282 4.51 14.97 6.54
C PHE A 282 5.76 14.56 7.30
N VAL A 283 6.06 15.29 8.38
CA VAL A 283 7.23 15.03 9.23
C VAL A 283 6.77 14.88 10.67
N ASP A 284 7.05 13.76 11.29
CA ASP A 284 6.71 13.51 12.70
C ASP A 284 8.00 13.41 13.52
N GLU A 285 8.17 14.38 14.42
CA GLU A 285 9.36 14.54 15.28
C GLU A 285 10.68 14.71 14.49
N VAL A 286 10.95 15.93 14.04
CA VAL A 286 12.13 16.23 13.21
C VAL A 286 13.43 15.99 13.95
N LEU A 287 14.30 15.13 13.42
CA LEU A 287 15.65 14.80 13.92
C LEU A 287 15.70 14.30 15.38
N ARG A 288 14.81 13.35 15.71
CA ARG A 288 14.65 12.83 17.08
C ARG A 288 15.91 12.22 17.70
N GLY A 289 16.87 11.76 16.92
CA GLY A 289 18.01 10.98 17.38
C GLY A 289 19.26 11.73 17.81
N THR A 290 19.19 13.07 18.08
CA THR A 290 20.37 13.86 18.43
C THR A 290 20.16 14.80 19.65
N ASN A 291 21.21 15.50 20.06
CA ASN A 291 21.20 16.48 21.13
C ASN A 291 20.15 17.57 20.88
N THR A 292 19.47 18.02 21.95
CA THR A 292 18.33 18.96 21.86
C THR A 292 18.70 20.25 21.16
N VAL A 293 19.84 20.87 21.47
CA VAL A 293 20.27 22.15 20.88
C VAL A 293 20.53 22.00 19.37
N GLU A 294 21.29 20.96 19.01
CA GLU A 294 21.60 20.66 17.60
C GLU A 294 20.33 20.28 16.83
N ARG A 295 19.43 19.49 17.44
CA ARG A 295 18.15 19.11 16.87
C ARG A 295 17.30 20.34 16.53
N ILE A 296 17.08 21.23 17.49
CA ILE A 296 16.27 22.44 17.29
C ILE A 296 16.90 23.31 16.21
N ALA A 297 18.21 23.54 16.26
CA ALA A 297 18.91 24.37 15.28
C ALA A 297 18.80 23.78 13.86
N ALA A 298 19.15 22.50 13.69
CA ALA A 298 19.09 21.83 12.40
C ALA A 298 17.67 21.73 11.87
N SER A 299 16.69 21.34 12.70
CA SER A 299 15.29 21.25 12.34
C SER A 299 14.72 22.58 11.87
N SER A 300 15.05 23.69 12.58
CA SER A 300 14.58 25.01 12.18
C SER A 300 15.09 25.41 10.80
N GLU A 301 16.37 25.17 10.50
CA GLU A 301 16.95 25.55 9.21
C GLU A 301 16.47 24.64 8.07
N ILE A 302 16.32 23.32 8.31
CA ILE A 302 15.72 22.40 7.34
C ILE A 302 14.29 22.84 6.99
N LEU A 303 13.46 23.08 8.00
CA LEU A 303 12.06 23.48 7.80
C LEU A 303 11.94 24.87 7.13
N LYS A 304 12.81 25.81 7.47
CA LYS A 304 12.86 27.14 6.82
C LYS A 304 13.29 27.07 5.35
N SER A 305 14.10 26.09 4.99
CA SER A 305 14.60 25.92 3.62
C SER A 305 13.56 25.41 2.63
N ILE A 306 12.45 24.86 3.13
CA ILE A 306 11.39 24.32 2.27
C ILE A 306 10.64 25.48 1.59
N ARG A 307 10.55 25.42 0.27
CA ARG A 307 9.89 26.42 -0.56
C ARG A 307 8.38 26.33 -0.43
N THR A 308 7.76 27.35 0.13
CA THR A 308 6.31 27.43 0.34
C THR A 308 5.48 27.57 -0.94
N ASP A 309 6.12 27.95 -2.04
CA ASP A 309 5.50 28.05 -3.36
C ASP A 309 5.42 26.69 -4.09
N LYS A 310 6.09 25.65 -3.60
CA LYS A 310 6.14 24.31 -4.23
C LYS A 310 5.82 23.17 -3.28
N ALA A 311 5.74 23.44 -1.98
CA ALA A 311 5.46 22.42 -0.97
C ALA A 311 4.57 22.95 0.15
N LEU A 312 3.66 22.11 0.62
CA LEU A 312 2.89 22.30 1.85
C LEU A 312 3.37 21.24 2.86
N VAL A 313 3.82 21.71 4.02
CA VAL A 313 4.41 20.86 5.05
C VAL A 313 3.52 20.80 6.27
N PHE A 314 3.31 19.60 6.77
CA PHE A 314 2.75 19.32 8.10
C PHE A 314 3.86 18.69 8.94
N ALA A 315 4.39 19.45 9.90
CA ALA A 315 5.43 18.98 10.81
C ALA A 315 4.88 18.90 12.24
N ALA A 316 5.10 17.78 12.91
CA ALA A 316 4.83 17.63 14.34
C ALA A 316 6.13 17.67 15.15
N THR A 317 6.11 18.30 16.32
CA THR A 317 7.26 18.41 17.20
C THR A 317 6.86 18.56 18.67
N HIS A 318 7.78 18.17 19.56
CA HIS A 318 7.70 18.52 20.99
C HIS A 318 8.53 19.75 21.34
N ASP A 319 9.39 20.21 20.42
CA ASP A 319 10.25 21.37 20.66
C ASP A 319 9.46 22.65 20.47
N VAL A 320 9.01 23.23 21.57
CA VAL A 320 8.18 24.46 21.57
C VAL A 320 8.96 25.63 20.98
N GLU A 321 10.28 25.63 21.07
CA GLU A 321 11.19 26.66 20.53
C GLU A 321 10.99 26.83 19.01
N LEU A 322 10.67 25.74 18.28
CA LEU A 322 10.41 25.80 16.84
C LEU A 322 9.21 26.67 16.50
N THR A 323 8.23 26.81 17.39
CA THR A 323 7.07 27.70 17.18
C THR A 323 7.48 29.17 17.00
N SER A 324 8.52 29.59 17.72
CA SER A 324 9.07 30.95 17.62
C SER A 324 10.07 31.07 16.47
N LEU A 325 10.94 30.09 16.28
CA LEU A 325 11.96 30.08 15.23
C LEU A 325 11.38 30.04 13.81
N LEU A 326 10.19 29.43 13.63
CA LEU A 326 9.50 29.31 12.36
C LEU A 326 8.37 30.32 12.16
N ARG A 327 8.27 31.33 13.05
CA ARG A 327 7.24 32.39 12.99
C ARG A 327 7.24 33.05 11.61
N GLY A 328 6.06 33.21 11.03
CA GLY A 328 5.86 33.84 9.71
C GLY A 328 6.08 32.92 8.51
N LYS A 329 6.58 31.69 8.72
CA LYS A 329 6.68 30.63 7.68
C LYS A 329 5.75 29.46 7.94
N TYR A 330 5.42 29.19 9.19
CA TYR A 330 4.55 28.12 9.65
C TYR A 330 3.41 28.67 10.48
N ASP A 331 2.20 28.20 10.22
CA ASP A 331 1.04 28.39 11.08
C ASP A 331 1.11 27.37 12.22
N ASN A 332 1.02 27.86 13.45
CA ASN A 332 1.06 27.01 14.63
C ASN A 332 -0.33 26.47 14.94
N TYR A 333 -0.40 25.16 15.17
CA TYR A 333 -1.56 24.45 15.71
C TYR A 333 -1.11 23.55 16.85
N HIS A 334 -2.05 23.19 17.71
CA HIS A 334 -1.74 22.30 18.81
C HIS A 334 -2.88 21.36 19.15
N PHE A 335 -2.52 20.27 19.79
CA PHE A 335 -3.40 19.39 20.53
C PHE A 335 -3.11 19.56 22.00
N GLN A 336 -4.14 19.49 22.83
CA GLN A 336 -4.03 19.65 24.27
C GLN A 336 -4.62 18.45 24.99
N GLU A 337 -4.21 18.31 26.24
CA GLU A 337 -4.81 17.41 27.22
C GLU A 337 -5.32 18.22 28.40
N GLU A 338 -6.38 17.74 29.00
CA GLU A 338 -6.88 18.20 30.28
C GLU A 338 -6.46 17.21 31.35
N VAL A 339 -5.69 17.68 32.32
CA VAL A 339 -5.23 16.85 33.44
C VAL A 339 -6.07 17.22 34.65
N THR A 340 -6.95 16.29 35.04
CA THR A 340 -7.68 16.35 36.28
C THR A 340 -6.89 15.66 37.41
N ASP A 341 -7.35 15.72 38.66
CA ASP A 341 -6.63 15.07 39.75
C ASP A 341 -6.60 13.53 39.61
N ASP A 342 -7.55 12.93 38.91
CA ASP A 342 -7.73 11.47 38.80
C ASP A 342 -7.32 10.90 37.44
N GLU A 343 -7.39 11.70 36.35
CA GLU A 343 -7.14 11.19 35.01
C GLU A 343 -6.65 12.26 34.05
N VAL A 344 -6.10 11.79 32.92
CA VAL A 344 -5.70 12.64 31.79
C VAL A 344 -6.67 12.38 30.62
N VAL A 345 -7.34 13.43 30.23
CA VAL A 345 -8.32 13.38 29.13
C VAL A 345 -7.76 14.07 27.91
N PHE A 346 -7.77 13.38 26.78
CA PHE A 346 -7.41 13.90 25.48
C PHE A 346 -8.70 14.15 24.70
N ASP A 347 -8.95 15.38 24.29
CA ASP A 347 -10.10 15.73 23.45
C ASP A 347 -9.85 15.48 21.95
N PHE A 348 -8.57 15.29 21.56
CA PHE A 348 -8.12 15.07 20.19
C PHE A 348 -8.56 16.15 19.19
N LYS A 349 -8.83 17.35 19.67
CA LYS A 349 -9.22 18.51 18.84
C LYS A 349 -8.01 19.34 18.46
N LEU A 350 -8.03 19.82 17.21
CA LEU A 350 -7.03 20.73 16.66
C LEU A 350 -7.35 22.17 17.05
N TYR A 351 -6.42 22.81 17.72
CA TYR A 351 -6.51 24.24 18.13
C TYR A 351 -5.49 25.07 17.37
N THR A 352 -5.81 26.34 17.14
CA THR A 352 -4.89 27.33 16.57
C THR A 352 -3.90 27.83 17.62
N GLY A 353 -2.67 28.14 17.18
CA GLY A 353 -1.60 28.60 18.04
C GLY A 353 -0.70 27.50 18.61
N PRO A 354 0.39 27.88 19.31
CA PRO A 354 1.32 26.92 19.93
C PRO A 354 0.72 26.31 21.21
N ALA A 355 1.14 25.10 21.56
CA ALA A 355 0.82 24.50 22.86
C ALA A 355 1.44 25.33 24.00
N THR A 356 0.62 25.63 25.01
CA THR A 356 1.04 26.40 26.21
C THR A 356 1.18 25.49 27.45
N THR A 357 0.61 24.28 27.40
CA THR A 357 0.56 23.37 28.52
C THR A 357 1.82 22.50 28.63
N ARG A 358 2.32 22.34 29.86
CA ARG A 358 3.44 21.46 30.22
C ARG A 358 2.95 20.53 31.31
N ASN A 359 2.41 19.39 30.91
CA ASN A 359 1.68 18.49 31.83
C ASN A 359 2.47 17.23 32.21
N ALA A 360 3.73 17.08 31.74
CA ALA A 360 4.51 15.87 31.99
C ALA A 360 4.67 15.54 33.49
N ILE A 361 4.91 16.57 34.36
CA ILE A 361 5.05 16.36 35.80
C ILE A 361 3.69 16.06 36.44
N LYS A 362 2.60 16.71 35.98
CA LYS A 362 1.24 16.41 36.45
C LYS A 362 0.85 14.94 36.15
N LEU A 363 1.28 14.41 35.00
CA LEU A 363 1.09 13.02 34.64
C LEU A 363 1.72 12.05 35.66
N LEU A 364 2.89 12.37 36.22
CA LEU A 364 3.51 11.57 37.27
C LEU A 364 2.60 11.48 38.51
N LYS A 365 1.93 12.60 38.86
CA LYS A 365 0.98 12.65 39.98
C LYS A 365 -0.21 11.73 39.71
N THR A 366 -0.83 11.83 38.54
CA THR A 366 -1.99 10.99 38.16
C THR A 366 -1.67 9.50 38.15
N ILE A 367 -0.43 9.11 37.76
CA ILE A 367 0.02 7.71 37.73
C ILE A 367 0.39 7.22 39.14
N GLY A 368 0.48 8.10 40.16
CA GLY A 368 0.72 7.74 41.56
C GLY A 368 2.20 7.71 41.97
N TYR A 369 3.05 8.52 41.32
CA TYR A 369 4.42 8.70 41.77
C TYR A 369 4.46 9.38 43.14
N ASP A 370 5.51 9.09 43.91
CA ASP A 370 5.69 9.68 45.25
C ASP A 370 5.74 11.23 45.18
N SER A 371 5.08 11.88 46.14
CA SER A 371 4.96 13.32 46.22
C SER A 371 6.34 14.02 46.32
N THR A 372 7.32 13.36 46.94
CA THR A 372 8.69 13.89 47.03
C THR A 372 9.34 14.03 45.67
N ILE A 373 9.14 13.03 44.77
CA ILE A 373 9.65 13.04 43.41
C ILE A 373 8.95 14.15 42.59
N ILE A 374 7.63 14.26 42.70
CA ILE A 374 6.82 15.25 41.98
C ILE A 374 7.27 16.66 42.38
N ASN A 375 7.32 16.97 43.69
CA ASN A 375 7.72 18.27 44.18
C ASN A 375 9.16 18.63 43.85
N ALA A 376 10.08 17.66 43.81
CA ALA A 376 11.46 17.89 43.39
C ALA A 376 11.51 18.19 41.88
N ALA A 377 10.76 17.47 41.05
CA ALA A 377 10.68 17.71 39.62
C ALA A 377 10.10 19.08 39.29
N GLU A 378 9.04 19.52 39.98
CA GLU A 378 8.44 20.87 39.86
C GLU A 378 9.42 21.95 40.21
N ARG A 379 10.14 21.84 41.35
CA ARG A 379 11.18 22.79 41.77
C ARG A 379 12.30 22.87 40.73
N SER A 380 12.81 21.76 40.26
CA SER A 380 13.89 21.72 39.26
C SER A 380 13.45 22.32 37.94
N ALA A 381 12.26 22.02 37.45
CA ALA A 381 11.70 22.60 36.23
C ALA A 381 11.47 24.14 36.39
N GLY A 382 10.89 24.57 37.52
CA GLY A 382 10.68 25.99 37.83
C GLY A 382 12.00 26.78 37.91
N TYR A 383 13.03 26.18 38.53
CA TYR A 383 14.35 26.81 38.60
C TYR A 383 14.97 27.00 37.21
N PHE A 384 14.91 25.93 36.38
CA PHE A 384 15.43 26.00 35.00
C PHE A 384 14.70 27.07 34.16
N LEU A 385 13.40 27.14 34.27
CA LEU A 385 12.60 28.12 33.52
C LEU A 385 12.96 29.58 33.89
N ASN A 386 13.31 29.83 35.16
CA ASN A 386 13.65 31.19 35.65
C ASN A 386 15.11 31.56 35.38
N ASN A 387 16.04 30.57 35.39
CA ASN A 387 17.47 30.84 35.40
C ASN A 387 18.21 30.34 34.15
N GLY A 388 17.56 29.55 33.29
CA GLY A 388 18.18 28.94 32.10
C GLY A 388 19.25 27.86 32.42
N LYS A 389 19.36 27.41 33.69
CA LYS A 389 20.33 26.42 34.17
C LYS A 389 19.67 25.48 35.16
N TRP A 390 20.12 24.22 35.18
CA TRP A 390 19.69 23.25 36.16
C TRP A 390 20.30 23.59 37.54
N ASN A 391 19.50 23.44 38.58
CA ASN A 391 20.01 23.52 39.95
C ASN A 391 20.68 22.15 40.27
N VAL A 392 22.00 22.15 40.46
CA VAL A 392 22.73 20.99 40.95
C VAL A 392 22.84 21.16 42.46
N GLU A 393 21.79 20.69 43.19
CA GLU A 393 21.92 20.51 44.65
C GLU A 393 22.83 19.32 44.89
N ASN A 394 23.98 19.56 45.59
CA ASN A 394 24.84 18.48 46.08
C ASN A 394 24.19 17.71 47.22
#